data_e79982410f12e2fb79a70f14778d65d6
#
_entry.id   e79982410f12e2fb79a70f14778d65d6
#
_cell.length_a   1.000
_cell.length_b   1.000
_cell.length_c   1.000
_cell.angle_alpha   90.00
_cell.angle_beta   90.00
_cell.angle_gamma   90.00
#
_symmetry.space_group_name_H-M   'P 1'
#
loop_
_entity.id
_entity.type
_entity.pdbx_description
1 polymer ?
#
loop_
_entity_poly.entity_id
_entity_poly.type
_entity_poly.pdbx_seq_one_letter_code
_entity_poly.pdbx_strand_id
1 'polypeptide(L)'
;MRFERCAIATTTATLASLALAAGASAHGTLNLYGKNAFANKTGTLTLTIPHGCGPDGLSTTKIVMQLSSAWQAAKPNAVAGWKSSVKRAANGQRTLTWLATGSGLPNAEVGDFPITVRWPKKAGTYNTPTAQYCGTQLMDWKDPFNAAADGDLPYPANYPVPRVRVHAAATRAPSAVTGSFPISICPLHGASGSTQ
;
A
#
# COMPACT_ATOMS: atom_id res chain seq x y z
N MET A 1 -61.00 -3.00 47.78
CA MET A 1 -60.18 -2.37 46.75
C MET A 1 -58.84 -3.07 46.71
N ARG A 2 -58.56 -3.88 45.68
CA ARG A 2 -57.28 -4.58 45.46
C ARG A 2 -56.51 -3.79 44.40
N PHE A 3 -55.35 -3.30 44.72
CA PHE A 3 -54.39 -2.67 43.79
C PHE A 3 -53.48 -3.76 43.22
N GLU A 4 -53.65 -4.08 41.95
CA GLU A 4 -52.72 -4.92 41.23
C GLU A 4 -51.50 -4.08 40.82
N ARG A 5 -50.31 -4.53 41.27
CA ARG A 5 -49.02 -3.93 40.88
C ARG A 5 -48.54 -4.59 39.60
N CYS A 6 -48.58 -3.83 38.48
CA CYS A 6 -47.92 -4.23 37.23
C CYS A 6 -46.39 -4.09 37.42
N ALA A 7 -45.69 -5.22 37.35
CA ALA A 7 -44.21 -5.25 37.26
C ALA A 7 -43.80 -5.06 35.83
N ILE A 8 -43.12 -3.97 35.53
CA ILE A 8 -42.52 -3.71 34.21
C ILE A 8 -41.14 -4.38 34.21
N ALA A 9 -41.00 -5.45 33.45
CA ALA A 9 -39.70 -6.10 33.21
C ALA A 9 -38.92 -5.31 32.16
N THR A 10 -37.90 -4.59 32.57
CA THR A 10 -36.94 -3.91 31.68
C THR A 10 -35.92 -4.92 31.20
N THR A 11 -36.06 -5.38 29.96
CA THR A 11 -35.06 -6.19 29.25
C THR A 11 -33.93 -5.30 28.78
N THR A 12 -32.80 -5.29 29.44
CA THR A 12 -31.57 -4.66 28.99
C THR A 12 -30.94 -5.53 27.87
N ALA A 13 -31.09 -5.09 26.63
CA ALA A 13 -30.40 -5.69 25.49
C ALA A 13 -28.92 -5.24 25.50
N THR A 14 -28.04 -6.15 25.90
CA THR A 14 -26.58 -5.96 25.81
C THR A 14 -26.17 -6.12 24.34
N LEU A 15 -25.92 -5.01 23.66
CA LEU A 15 -25.27 -5.00 22.35
C LEU A 15 -23.82 -5.42 22.51
N ALA A 16 -23.51 -6.68 22.26
CA ALA A 16 -22.17 -7.17 22.10
C ALA A 16 -21.59 -6.57 20.81
N SER A 17 -20.77 -5.51 20.95
CA SER A 17 -19.96 -4.97 19.86
C SER A 17 -18.91 -6.03 19.50
N LEU A 18 -19.15 -6.80 18.43
CA LEU A 18 -18.07 -7.56 17.75
C LEU A 18 -17.11 -6.52 17.15
N ALA A 19 -16.04 -6.20 17.87
CA ALA A 19 -14.88 -5.57 17.28
C ALA A 19 -14.31 -6.58 16.28
N LEU A 20 -14.52 -6.34 14.99
CA LEU A 20 -13.77 -6.98 13.91
C LEU A 20 -12.31 -6.57 14.13
N ALA A 21 -11.52 -7.45 14.76
CA ALA A 21 -10.08 -7.34 14.77
C ALA A 21 -9.66 -7.45 13.29
N ALA A 22 -9.39 -6.31 12.65
CA ALA A 22 -8.65 -6.30 11.40
C ALA A 22 -7.36 -7.06 11.67
N GLY A 23 -7.15 -8.18 10.98
CA GLY A 23 -5.96 -9.00 11.14
C GLY A 23 -4.73 -8.10 11.05
N ALA A 24 -4.05 -7.92 12.18
CA ALA A 24 -2.81 -7.17 12.22
C ALA A 24 -1.78 -8.01 11.47
N SER A 25 -1.41 -7.57 10.25
CA SER A 25 -0.31 -8.20 9.53
C SER A 25 0.95 -8.08 10.38
N ALA A 26 1.52 -9.23 10.77
CA ALA A 26 2.74 -9.28 11.57
C ALA A 26 4.00 -8.92 10.76
N HIS A 27 3.87 -8.55 9.50
CA HIS A 27 4.97 -8.39 8.56
C HIS A 27 5.11 -6.95 8.08
N GLY A 28 6.37 -6.50 7.91
CA GLY A 28 6.66 -5.29 7.15
C GLY A 28 6.14 -5.44 5.71
N THR A 29 5.27 -4.53 5.26
CA THR A 29 4.60 -4.64 3.96
C THR A 29 4.77 -3.40 3.11
N LEU A 30 4.56 -3.57 1.79
CA LEU A 30 4.50 -2.46 0.84
C LEU A 30 3.07 -2.25 0.36
N ASN A 31 2.51 -1.10 0.65
CA ASN A 31 1.14 -0.75 0.34
C ASN A 31 1.04 0.29 -0.79
N LEU A 32 0.08 0.08 -1.67
CA LEU A 32 -0.25 1.02 -2.76
C LEU A 32 -1.62 1.70 -2.52
N TYR A 33 -2.34 1.31 -1.47
CA TYR A 33 -3.67 1.84 -1.08
C TYR A 33 -4.63 1.94 -2.27
N GLY A 34 -4.85 0.80 -2.95
CA GLY A 34 -5.78 0.69 -4.08
C GLY A 34 -5.27 1.27 -5.41
N LYS A 35 -4.04 1.77 -5.46
CA LYS A 35 -3.40 2.22 -6.71
C LYS A 35 -2.58 1.09 -7.32
N ASN A 36 -2.28 1.20 -8.61
CA ASN A 36 -1.40 0.27 -9.31
C ASN A 36 -0.04 0.90 -9.58
N ALA A 37 1.01 0.08 -9.44
CA ALA A 37 2.36 0.43 -9.85
C ALA A 37 2.56 0.09 -11.33
N PHE A 38 2.77 1.07 -12.19
CA PHE A 38 3.04 0.87 -13.62
C PHE A 38 4.49 1.19 -13.97
N ALA A 39 5.11 0.33 -14.74
CA ALA A 39 6.48 0.47 -15.19
C ALA A 39 6.77 1.88 -15.76
N ASN A 40 7.91 2.45 -15.37
CA ASN A 40 8.38 3.77 -15.81
C ASN A 40 7.47 4.97 -15.43
N LYS A 41 6.46 4.78 -14.60
CA LYS A 41 5.60 5.87 -14.08
C LYS A 41 6.06 6.31 -12.69
N THR A 42 5.61 7.46 -12.26
CA THR A 42 5.79 7.95 -10.89
C THR A 42 4.57 7.57 -10.05
N GLY A 43 4.79 7.27 -8.79
CA GLY A 43 3.71 6.95 -7.85
C GLY A 43 4.19 7.03 -6.40
N THR A 44 3.29 6.70 -5.49
CA THR A 44 3.58 6.57 -4.07
C THR A 44 3.56 5.10 -3.67
N LEU A 45 4.58 4.71 -2.93
CA LEU A 45 4.71 3.42 -2.26
C LEU A 45 4.78 3.69 -0.76
N THR A 46 4.08 2.95 0.05
CA THR A 46 4.16 3.08 1.51
C THR A 46 4.74 1.82 2.10
N LEU A 47 5.84 1.96 2.84
CA LEU A 47 6.33 0.90 3.71
C LEU A 47 5.54 0.99 5.02
N THR A 48 4.84 -0.08 5.37
CA THR A 48 4.10 -0.21 6.63
C THR A 48 4.88 -1.11 7.57
N ILE A 49 5.19 -0.60 8.75
CA ILE A 49 5.79 -1.34 9.87
C ILE A 49 4.67 -1.66 10.86
N PRO A 50 4.36 -2.94 11.10
CA PRO A 50 3.15 -3.34 11.83
C PRO A 50 3.24 -3.17 13.35
N HIS A 51 4.45 -3.14 13.92
CA HIS A 51 4.70 -3.07 15.35
C HIS A 51 6.18 -2.78 15.64
N GLY A 52 6.56 -2.65 16.91
CA GLY A 52 7.97 -2.61 17.35
C GLY A 52 8.68 -3.95 17.22
N CYS A 53 9.75 -4.17 17.98
CA CYS A 53 10.54 -5.40 17.91
C CYS A 53 10.32 -6.30 19.13
N GLY A 54 10.20 -7.60 18.84
CA GLY A 54 10.27 -8.68 19.81
C GLY A 54 9.18 -8.70 20.86
N PRO A 55 9.18 -9.72 21.73
CA PRO A 55 8.20 -9.87 22.79
C PRO A 55 8.31 -8.79 23.88
N ASP A 56 9.47 -8.15 23.99
CA ASP A 56 9.72 -7.10 24.99
C ASP A 56 9.09 -5.75 24.61
N GLY A 57 8.47 -5.66 23.45
CA GLY A 57 7.71 -4.50 23.04
C GLY A 57 8.53 -3.24 22.79
N LEU A 58 9.77 -3.35 22.33
CA LEU A 58 10.63 -2.21 22.08
C LEU A 58 10.14 -1.37 20.89
N SER A 59 10.14 -0.04 21.06
CA SER A 59 9.77 0.90 20.00
C SER A 59 10.77 0.87 18.84
N THR A 60 10.26 0.98 17.61
CA THR A 60 11.09 1.13 16.42
C THR A 60 11.71 2.53 16.40
N THR A 61 13.04 2.62 16.39
CA THR A 61 13.77 3.89 16.41
C THR A 61 14.46 4.20 15.08
N LYS A 62 14.70 3.19 14.24
CA LYS A 62 15.32 3.35 12.92
C LYS A 62 14.79 2.31 11.94
N ILE A 63 14.61 2.72 10.70
CA ILE A 63 14.26 1.85 9.58
C ILE A 63 15.23 2.09 8.45
N VAL A 64 15.70 1.02 7.82
CA VAL A 64 16.60 1.06 6.66
C VAL A 64 16.03 0.16 5.57
N MET A 65 15.65 0.74 4.44
CA MET A 65 15.09 0.03 3.30
C MET A 65 16.05 0.09 2.12
N GLN A 66 16.25 -1.03 1.45
CA GLN A 66 17.12 -1.13 0.29
C GLN A 66 16.31 -1.28 -1.00
N LEU A 67 16.64 -0.47 -1.99
CA LEU A 67 16.09 -0.54 -3.34
C LEU A 67 17.20 -0.91 -4.32
N SER A 68 16.95 -1.90 -5.16
CA SER A 68 17.88 -2.29 -6.22
C SER A 68 18.12 -1.15 -7.23
N SER A 69 19.12 -1.29 -8.06
CA SER A 69 19.42 -0.33 -9.15
C SER A 69 18.30 -0.22 -10.19
N ALA A 70 17.36 -1.17 -10.24
CA ALA A 70 16.21 -1.12 -11.12
C ALA A 70 15.26 0.06 -10.83
N TRP A 71 15.23 0.54 -9.58
CA TRP A 71 14.41 1.69 -9.18
C TRP A 71 15.01 2.99 -9.73
N GLN A 72 14.22 3.74 -10.49
CA GLN A 72 14.72 4.92 -11.18
C GLN A 72 14.89 6.13 -10.24
N ALA A 73 13.93 6.32 -9.33
CA ALA A 73 13.99 7.32 -8.27
C ALA A 73 13.22 6.85 -7.04
N ALA A 74 13.63 7.33 -5.87
CA ALA A 74 12.91 7.18 -4.61
C ALA A 74 13.25 8.35 -3.70
N LYS A 75 12.23 8.93 -3.08
CA LYS A 75 12.33 10.03 -2.12
C LYS A 75 11.36 9.74 -0.98
N PRO A 76 11.82 9.50 0.24
CA PRO A 76 10.95 9.44 1.40
C PRO A 76 10.15 10.73 1.56
N ASN A 77 8.88 10.61 1.83
CA ASN A 77 8.04 11.74 2.20
C ASN A 77 8.23 12.05 3.69
N ALA A 78 7.87 13.26 4.11
CA ALA A 78 7.95 13.63 5.51
C ALA A 78 7.00 12.77 6.35
N VAL A 79 7.50 12.29 7.49
CA VAL A 79 6.74 11.58 8.54
C VAL A 79 7.01 12.30 9.85
N ALA A 80 5.94 12.68 10.57
CA ALA A 80 6.07 13.37 11.85
C ALA A 80 6.89 12.53 12.83
N GLY A 81 7.83 13.14 13.56
CA GLY A 81 8.71 12.44 14.49
C GLY A 81 9.88 11.66 13.84
N TRP A 82 10.08 11.79 12.52
CA TRP A 82 11.13 11.07 11.81
C TRP A 82 11.97 11.98 10.89
N LYS A 83 13.28 11.78 10.90
CA LYS A 83 14.18 12.32 9.89
C LYS A 83 14.46 11.24 8.85
N SER A 84 14.35 11.58 7.57
CA SER A 84 14.63 10.65 6.48
C SER A 84 15.79 11.08 5.61
N SER A 85 16.48 10.12 5.02
CA SER A 85 17.57 10.34 4.08
C SER A 85 17.61 9.26 3.00
N VAL A 86 18.25 9.58 1.86
CA VAL A 86 18.53 8.64 0.77
C VAL A 86 20.00 8.69 0.44
N LYS A 87 20.65 7.52 0.43
CA LYS A 87 22.00 7.33 -0.09
C LYS A 87 21.93 6.51 -1.37
N ARG A 88 22.55 6.98 -2.45
CA ARG A 88 22.71 6.24 -3.71
C ARG A 88 24.15 5.73 -3.80
N ALA A 89 24.30 4.43 -4.02
CA ALA A 89 25.60 3.80 -4.27
C ALA A 89 26.02 3.95 -5.74
N ALA A 90 27.30 3.72 -6.01
CA ALA A 90 27.85 3.80 -7.38
C ALA A 90 27.18 2.81 -8.36
N ASN A 91 26.78 1.62 -7.88
CA ASN A 91 26.04 0.62 -8.66
C ASN A 91 24.56 0.98 -8.89
N GLY A 92 24.11 2.16 -8.42
CA GLY A 92 22.73 2.65 -8.58
C GLY A 92 21.74 2.18 -7.51
N GLN A 93 22.11 1.28 -6.61
CA GLN A 93 21.29 0.92 -5.46
C GLN A 93 20.99 2.14 -4.58
N ARG A 94 19.87 2.13 -3.88
CA ARG A 94 19.47 3.19 -2.95
C ARG A 94 19.19 2.60 -1.58
N THR A 95 19.68 3.29 -0.56
CA THR A 95 19.34 3.02 0.83
C THR A 95 18.52 4.20 1.34
N LEU A 96 17.29 3.92 1.74
CA LEU A 96 16.41 4.86 2.40
C LEU A 96 16.52 4.62 3.90
N THR A 97 16.64 5.68 4.67
CA THR A 97 16.73 5.59 6.13
C THR A 97 15.74 6.54 6.76
N TRP A 98 15.03 6.07 7.75
CA TRP A 98 14.22 6.88 8.68
C TRP A 98 14.81 6.70 10.08
N LEU A 99 15.04 7.80 10.77
CA LEU A 99 15.54 7.86 12.12
C LEU A 99 14.55 8.65 12.97
N ALA A 100 14.06 8.05 14.04
CA ALA A 100 13.17 8.71 14.97
C ALA A 100 13.87 9.92 15.63
N THR A 101 13.14 11.01 15.81
CA THR A 101 13.63 12.20 16.54
C THR A 101 13.21 12.22 18.01
N GLY A 102 12.46 11.20 18.45
CA GLY A 102 11.98 10.97 19.81
C GLY A 102 11.95 9.48 20.12
N SER A 103 10.92 9.03 20.84
CA SER A 103 10.75 7.63 21.28
C SER A 103 10.57 6.60 20.15
N GLY A 104 10.33 7.06 18.93
CA GLY A 104 10.07 6.19 17.79
C GLY A 104 8.62 5.73 17.69
N LEU A 105 8.40 4.64 16.92
CA LEU A 105 7.11 4.00 16.76
C LEU A 105 6.90 3.00 17.90
N PRO A 106 5.88 3.20 18.77
CA PRO A 106 5.56 2.27 19.86
C PRO A 106 5.25 0.86 19.32
N ASN A 107 5.49 -0.16 20.15
CA ASN A 107 5.29 -1.56 19.75
C ASN A 107 3.83 -1.87 19.34
N ALA A 108 2.86 -1.23 19.99
CA ALA A 108 1.43 -1.48 19.73
C ALA A 108 0.88 -0.65 18.54
N GLU A 109 1.72 0.12 17.87
CA GLU A 109 1.29 1.02 16.80
C GLU A 109 1.82 0.57 15.44
N VAL A 110 1.02 0.83 14.42
CA VAL A 110 1.40 0.67 13.01
C VAL A 110 1.97 1.99 12.50
N GLY A 111 3.09 1.93 11.80
CA GLY A 111 3.73 3.10 11.20
C GLY A 111 3.79 3.03 9.69
N ASP A 112 3.34 4.09 9.03
CA ASP A 112 3.39 4.25 7.58
C ASP A 112 4.50 5.21 7.16
N PHE A 113 5.36 4.75 6.25
CA PHE A 113 6.49 5.48 5.72
C PHE A 113 6.37 5.65 4.21
N PRO A 114 5.65 6.68 3.75
CA PRO A 114 5.38 6.89 2.34
C PRO A 114 6.63 7.36 1.58
N ILE A 115 6.75 6.90 0.34
CA ILE A 115 7.88 7.12 -0.55
C ILE A 115 7.35 7.53 -1.91
N THR A 116 7.74 8.68 -2.43
CA THR A 116 7.53 9.02 -3.83
C THR A 116 8.59 8.30 -4.66
N VAL A 117 8.14 7.49 -5.62
CA VAL A 117 9.02 6.65 -6.44
C VAL A 117 8.79 6.86 -7.92
N ARG A 118 9.82 6.66 -8.72
CA ARG A 118 9.66 6.32 -10.13
C ARG A 118 9.93 4.83 -10.28
N TRP A 119 8.89 4.10 -10.69
CA TRP A 119 8.89 2.66 -10.78
C TRP A 119 9.97 2.14 -11.74
N PRO A 120 10.44 0.91 -11.53
CA PRO A 120 11.30 0.21 -12.48
C PRO A 120 10.77 0.27 -13.92
N LYS A 121 11.68 0.23 -14.90
CA LYS A 121 11.30 0.25 -16.33
C LYS A 121 10.59 -1.00 -16.79
N LYS A 122 10.86 -2.14 -16.15
CA LYS A 122 10.27 -3.44 -16.49
C LYS A 122 9.16 -3.80 -15.51
N ALA A 123 8.12 -4.44 -15.99
CA ALA A 123 7.14 -5.11 -15.14
C ALA A 123 7.79 -6.28 -14.40
N GLY A 124 7.30 -6.58 -13.20
CA GLY A 124 7.85 -7.65 -12.37
C GLY A 124 7.58 -7.46 -10.89
N THR A 125 8.02 -8.39 -10.07
CA THR A 125 8.01 -8.28 -8.61
C THR A 125 9.36 -7.77 -8.14
N TYR A 126 9.34 -6.76 -7.26
CA TYR A 126 10.53 -6.10 -6.73
C TYR A 126 10.55 -6.22 -5.22
N ASN A 127 11.57 -6.90 -4.72
CA ASN A 127 11.84 -7.03 -3.30
C ASN A 127 12.57 -5.79 -2.78
N THR A 128 12.30 -5.45 -1.52
CA THR A 128 12.88 -4.30 -0.84
C THR A 128 13.33 -4.71 0.56
N PRO A 129 14.49 -5.38 0.70
CA PRO A 129 15.00 -5.76 2.00
C PRO A 129 14.98 -4.57 2.96
N THR A 130 14.42 -4.80 4.14
CA THR A 130 14.17 -3.75 5.12
C THR A 130 14.64 -4.19 6.49
N ALA A 131 15.46 -3.38 7.14
CA ALA A 131 15.92 -3.59 8.50
C ALA A 131 15.23 -2.61 9.45
N GLN A 132 14.60 -3.14 10.49
CA GLN A 132 13.91 -2.41 11.55
C GLN A 132 14.71 -2.54 12.85
N TYR A 133 15.07 -1.43 13.45
CA TYR A 133 15.88 -1.35 14.67
C TYR A 133 15.05 -0.84 15.84
N CYS A 134 15.09 -1.55 16.95
CA CYS A 134 14.42 -1.20 18.19
C CYS A 134 15.44 -1.28 19.33
N GLY A 135 16.16 -0.16 19.56
CA GLY A 135 17.32 -0.17 20.46
C GLY A 135 18.41 -1.12 19.95
N THR A 136 18.71 -2.17 20.72
CA THR A 136 19.68 -3.21 20.37
C THR A 136 19.10 -4.35 19.53
N GLN A 137 17.76 -4.44 19.40
CA GLN A 137 17.10 -5.47 18.62
C GLN A 137 17.02 -5.09 17.14
N LEU A 138 17.09 -6.09 16.28
CA LEU A 138 17.00 -5.97 14.83
C LEU A 138 15.99 -6.99 14.29
N MET A 139 14.99 -6.50 13.54
CA MET A 139 14.14 -7.31 12.68
C MET A 139 14.58 -7.08 11.23
N ASP A 140 15.14 -8.11 10.60
CA ASP A 140 15.74 -8.01 9.26
C ASP A 140 14.84 -8.68 8.23
N TRP A 141 13.91 -7.91 7.67
CA TRP A 141 12.90 -8.33 6.69
C TRP A 141 13.55 -8.60 5.33
N LYS A 142 14.21 -9.76 5.17
CA LYS A 142 14.95 -10.14 3.95
C LYS A 142 14.73 -11.58 3.52
N ASP A 143 14.03 -12.39 4.33
CA ASP A 143 13.80 -13.81 4.02
C ASP A 143 12.95 -13.96 2.76
N PRO A 144 13.08 -15.06 2.02
CA PRO A 144 12.21 -15.36 0.90
C PRO A 144 10.74 -15.38 1.36
N PHE A 145 9.85 -14.75 0.59
CA PHE A 145 8.42 -14.83 0.88
C PHE A 145 7.91 -16.26 0.71
N ASN A 146 7.27 -16.79 1.74
CA ASN A 146 6.61 -18.09 1.73
C ASN A 146 5.18 -17.94 2.26
N ALA A 147 4.21 -17.95 1.36
CA ALA A 147 2.79 -17.77 1.72
C ALA A 147 2.25 -18.83 2.70
N ALA A 148 2.84 -20.02 2.73
CA ALA A 148 2.42 -21.09 3.65
C ALA A 148 3.03 -20.98 5.05
N ALA A 149 4.19 -20.31 5.18
CA ALA A 149 4.91 -20.15 6.45
C ALA A 149 4.68 -18.77 7.09
N ASP A 150 4.20 -17.80 6.29
CA ASP A 150 4.01 -16.40 6.69
C ASP A 150 2.61 -16.19 7.29
N GLY A 151 2.13 -17.14 8.10
CA GLY A 151 0.88 -16.96 8.85
C GLY A 151 0.95 -15.75 9.79
N ASP A 152 -0.23 -15.27 10.23
CA ASP A 152 -0.42 -14.11 11.10
C ASP A 152 0.08 -14.32 12.55
N LEU A 153 1.24 -14.93 12.72
CA LEU A 153 1.87 -15.03 14.02
C LEU A 153 2.46 -13.67 14.41
N PRO A 154 2.25 -13.18 15.64
CA PRO A 154 2.73 -11.87 16.07
C PRO A 154 4.26 -11.71 15.97
N TYR A 155 4.99 -12.81 16.00
CA TYR A 155 6.45 -12.86 15.78
C TYR A 155 6.76 -14.08 14.92
N PRO A 156 6.73 -13.94 13.57
CA PRO A 156 7.01 -15.06 12.69
C PRO A 156 8.45 -15.53 12.86
N ALA A 157 8.66 -16.83 12.69
CA ALA A 157 10.01 -17.42 12.63
C ALA A 157 10.83 -16.85 11.45
N ASN A 158 10.15 -16.30 10.43
CA ASN A 158 10.72 -15.69 9.25
C ASN A 158 10.34 -14.23 9.17
N TYR A 159 11.24 -13.42 8.61
CA TYR A 159 11.05 -12.01 8.32
C TYR A 159 10.98 -11.80 6.81
N PRO A 160 9.83 -12.09 6.16
CA PRO A 160 9.71 -12.07 4.71
C PRO A 160 9.98 -10.69 4.14
N VAL A 161 10.70 -10.66 3.03
CA VAL A 161 11.08 -9.44 2.36
C VAL A 161 9.83 -8.70 1.84
N PRO A 162 9.63 -7.41 2.19
CA PRO A 162 8.56 -6.60 1.60
C PRO A 162 8.73 -6.52 0.08
N ARG A 163 7.63 -6.70 -0.65
CA ARG A 163 7.66 -6.75 -2.13
C ARG A 163 6.49 -6.01 -2.76
N VAL A 164 6.70 -5.52 -3.96
CA VAL A 164 5.66 -4.87 -4.76
C VAL A 164 5.65 -5.42 -6.19
N ARG A 165 4.46 -5.59 -6.74
CA ARG A 165 4.27 -5.94 -8.15
C ARG A 165 4.14 -4.67 -8.99
N VAL A 166 5.02 -4.54 -9.99
CA VAL A 166 4.98 -3.48 -10.99
C VAL A 166 4.38 -4.06 -12.27
N HIS A 167 3.31 -3.47 -12.76
CA HIS A 167 2.62 -3.86 -13.99
C HIS A 167 3.27 -3.23 -15.20
N ALA A 168 3.08 -3.83 -16.38
CA ALA A 168 3.43 -3.18 -17.63
C ALA A 168 2.67 -1.84 -17.75
N ALA A 169 3.33 -0.82 -18.30
CA ALA A 169 2.61 0.39 -18.67
C ALA A 169 1.53 0.02 -19.70
N ALA A 170 0.30 0.48 -19.50
CA ALA A 170 -0.74 0.28 -20.50
C ALA A 170 -0.24 0.87 -21.84
N THR A 171 -0.13 0.04 -22.86
CA THR A 171 0.04 0.52 -24.23
C THR A 171 -1.21 1.33 -24.56
N ARG A 172 -1.03 2.61 -24.87
CA ARG A 172 -2.14 3.42 -25.40
C ARG A 172 -2.66 2.68 -26.61
N ALA A 173 -3.90 2.23 -26.57
CA ALA A 173 -4.55 1.70 -27.76
C ALA A 173 -4.35 2.74 -28.90
N PRO A 174 -3.97 2.34 -30.11
CA PRO A 174 -3.88 3.27 -31.22
C PRO A 174 -5.23 3.99 -31.28
N SER A 175 -5.19 5.32 -31.28
CA SER A 175 -6.41 6.13 -31.43
C SER A 175 -7.11 5.61 -32.68
N ALA A 176 -8.35 5.16 -32.53
CA ALA A 176 -9.15 4.77 -33.67
C ALA A 176 -9.07 5.94 -34.67
N VAL A 177 -8.53 5.66 -35.84
CA VAL A 177 -8.56 6.59 -36.93
C VAL A 177 -10.02 6.89 -37.15
N THR A 178 -10.43 8.12 -36.91
CA THR A 178 -11.77 8.62 -37.22
C THR A 178 -11.90 8.50 -38.75
N GLY A 179 -12.43 7.35 -39.19
CA GLY A 179 -12.82 7.19 -40.59
C GLY A 179 -13.86 8.24 -40.89
N SER A 180 -13.52 9.16 -41.77
CA SER A 180 -14.47 10.09 -42.36
C SER A 180 -15.55 9.26 -43.06
N PHE A 181 -16.74 9.19 -42.46
CA PHE A 181 -17.87 8.61 -43.14
C PHE A 181 -18.28 9.55 -44.24
N PRO A 182 -18.32 9.08 -45.54
CA PRO A 182 -18.89 9.91 -46.60
C PRO A 182 -20.37 10.15 -46.29
N ILE A 183 -20.75 11.41 -46.19
CA ILE A 183 -22.15 11.81 -46.08
C ILE A 183 -22.81 11.51 -47.42
N SER A 184 -23.58 10.41 -47.49
CA SER A 184 -24.47 10.18 -48.63
C SER A 184 -25.63 11.13 -48.55
N ILE A 185 -25.64 12.17 -49.37
CA ILE A 185 -26.76 13.07 -49.55
C ILE A 185 -27.78 12.33 -50.38
N CYS A 186 -28.91 11.90 -49.81
CA CYS A 186 -30.08 11.43 -50.58
C CYS A 186 -30.72 12.60 -51.30
N PRO A 187 -30.93 12.53 -52.64
CA PRO A 187 -31.69 13.55 -53.33
C PRO A 187 -33.17 13.46 -52.97
N LEU A 188 -33.73 14.58 -52.54
CA LEU A 188 -35.16 14.77 -52.36
C LEU A 188 -35.88 14.65 -53.70
N HIS A 189 -36.68 13.59 -53.84
CA HIS A 189 -37.63 13.49 -54.96
C HIS A 189 -38.74 14.51 -54.74
N GLY A 190 -38.84 15.45 -55.68
CA GLY A 190 -39.91 16.44 -55.72
C GLY A 190 -41.25 15.76 -55.96
N ALA A 191 -42.21 16.04 -55.12
CA ALA A 191 -43.63 15.72 -55.38
C ALA A 191 -44.19 16.71 -56.39
N SER A 192 -44.49 16.19 -57.58
CA SER A 192 -45.30 16.92 -58.57
C SER A 192 -46.74 16.97 -58.12
N GLY A 193 -47.25 18.18 -57.94
CA GLY A 193 -48.68 18.40 -57.81
C GLY A 193 -49.41 18.13 -59.10
N SER A 194 -50.59 17.50 -58.99
CA SER A 194 -51.57 17.43 -60.06
C SER A 194 -52.88 17.96 -59.55
N THR A 195 -53.33 19.08 -60.13
CA THR A 195 -54.66 19.64 -60.07
C THR A 195 -55.68 18.79 -60.85
N GLN A 196 -56.80 18.42 -60.28
CA GLN A 196 -58.16 18.62 -60.75
C GLN A 196 -59.11 18.35 -59.61
#